data_b0498fd494843469d3e90cfb0e668290
#
_entry.id   b0498fd494843469d3e90cfb0e668290
#
_cell.length_a   1.000
_cell.length_b   1.000
_cell.length_c   1.000
_cell.angle_alpha   90.00
_cell.angle_beta   90.00
_cell.angle_gamma   90.00
#
_symmetry.space_group_name_H-M   'P 1'
#
loop_
_entity.id
_entity.type
_entity.pdbx_description
1 polymer ?
#
loop_
_entity_poly.entity_id
_entity_poly.type
_entity_poly.pdbx_seq_one_letter_code
_entity_poly.pdbx_strand_id
1 'polypeptide(L)'
;MNARNAVLGALAICATSALATVPEVTYVSMEQSSSSRQVTIQYKFSGDDAVITLDVQTNANPSASASDPGWTSIGGPAVCNAKGEVWRKVEKVSDDTLHTITWRPDKSWAGENGEGFVIAANGARAVVKAWAVNNTPDYMVVDISNSSIPNTQDARCRYYPSVDFLPGSAYGQVGAVTNNANFKTSLLVMRKICARDITWIMGSTALETQRQAAKERAHVVTLTNDYYIGIFELTQGQWAEIVPSGNSWPSYFYNPTYRAGRPVEQICYNDVRCGDCSASSAPSTAGGLYPNPPYAGSFLDRLRSRTGVDFDLPSDAQWEFACRAGHGDTKYGDGSAVLNTSAGPDANLTRLARYAKGNNANPVANPPRDCDTTMATAIVGSFAPNDWGIYDMSGNAVELCLDKFKQDVSDLGGAVYVDDSAVQVIGRGSHFVGNAFQCRPAFRDNYEMNSRSRAQLGFRVACRAGLD
;
A
#
# COMPACT_ATOMS: atom_id res chain seq x y z
N MET A 1 -62.60 2.26 39.61
CA MET A 1 -62.34 1.79 38.20
C MET A 1 -60.84 1.65 38.06
N ASN A 2 -60.38 0.41 37.94
CA ASN A 2 -58.95 0.07 37.98
C ASN A 2 -58.36 0.17 36.59
N ALA A 3 -57.32 1.00 36.40
CA ALA A 3 -56.48 0.98 35.22
C ALA A 3 -55.25 0.07 35.50
N ARG A 4 -55.13 -1.03 34.76
CA ARG A 4 -54.03 -1.93 34.83
C ARG A 4 -52.88 -1.39 33.94
N ASN A 5 -51.77 -1.09 34.57
CA ASN A 5 -50.52 -0.84 33.85
C ASN A 5 -49.91 -2.16 33.35
N ALA A 6 -49.82 -2.34 32.05
CA ALA A 6 -49.06 -3.41 31.44
C ALA A 6 -47.60 -2.94 31.23
N VAL A 7 -46.69 -3.55 31.96
CA VAL A 7 -45.25 -3.36 31.75
C VAL A 7 -44.84 -4.30 30.63
N LEU A 8 -44.53 -3.77 29.45
CA LEU A 8 -43.79 -4.52 28.41
C LEU A 8 -42.33 -4.61 28.79
N GLY A 9 -41.89 -5.79 29.20
CA GLY A 9 -40.49 -6.09 29.35
C GLY A 9 -39.82 -6.26 27.96
N ALA A 10 -38.98 -5.34 27.58
CA ALA A 10 -38.10 -5.51 26.43
C ALA A 10 -37.03 -6.55 26.79
N LEU A 11 -37.09 -7.71 26.15
CA LEU A 11 -35.99 -8.68 26.18
C LEU A 11 -34.85 -8.10 25.35
N ALA A 12 -33.80 -7.60 25.99
CA ALA A 12 -32.55 -7.29 25.33
C ALA A 12 -31.86 -8.63 24.99
N ILE A 13 -31.92 -9.02 23.71
CA ILE A 13 -31.07 -10.11 23.19
C ILE A 13 -29.67 -9.54 23.11
N CYS A 14 -28.84 -9.81 24.10
CA CYS A 14 -27.40 -9.67 23.98
C CYS A 14 -26.93 -10.69 22.94
N ALA A 15 -26.73 -10.22 21.71
CA ALA A 15 -25.93 -10.97 20.76
C ALA A 15 -24.51 -11.02 21.32
N THR A 16 -24.14 -12.14 21.90
CA THR A 16 -22.75 -12.44 22.19
C THR A 16 -22.07 -12.61 20.85
N SER A 17 -21.32 -11.57 20.41
CA SER A 17 -20.38 -11.74 19.32
C SER A 17 -19.41 -12.85 19.74
N ALA A 18 -19.46 -14.00 19.08
CA ALA A 18 -18.44 -15.02 19.26
C ALA A 18 -17.09 -14.37 18.98
N LEU A 19 -16.16 -14.49 19.91
CA LEU A 19 -14.79 -14.03 19.68
C LEU A 19 -14.25 -14.81 18.49
N ALA A 20 -13.75 -14.08 17.48
CA ALA A 20 -13.13 -14.69 16.32
C ALA A 20 -12.02 -15.66 16.77
N THR A 21 -12.06 -16.90 16.29
CA THR A 21 -11.06 -17.90 16.62
C THR A 21 -9.86 -17.74 15.70
N VAL A 22 -8.66 -17.67 16.28
CA VAL A 22 -7.44 -17.53 15.50
C VAL A 22 -7.25 -18.75 14.59
N PRO A 23 -7.09 -18.57 13.28
CA PRO A 23 -6.90 -19.70 12.38
C PRO A 23 -5.52 -20.33 12.59
N GLU A 24 -5.48 -21.67 12.59
CA GLU A 24 -4.26 -22.45 12.75
C GLU A 24 -4.22 -23.61 11.75
N VAL A 25 -3.08 -23.79 11.09
CA VAL A 25 -2.87 -24.94 10.19
C VAL A 25 -2.65 -26.20 11.02
N THR A 26 -3.52 -27.19 10.82
CA THR A 26 -3.53 -28.45 11.59
C THR A 26 -2.93 -29.63 10.85
N TYR A 27 -2.82 -29.55 9.52
CA TYR A 27 -2.25 -30.60 8.67
C TYR A 27 -1.61 -29.99 7.43
N VAL A 28 -0.47 -30.53 7.01
CA VAL A 28 0.20 -30.23 5.73
C VAL A 28 0.80 -31.51 5.17
N SER A 29 0.58 -31.77 3.88
CA SER A 29 1.33 -32.77 3.10
C SER A 29 1.83 -32.17 1.80
N MET A 30 2.88 -32.73 1.24
CA MET A 30 3.48 -32.28 0.00
C MET A 30 3.95 -33.46 -0.82
N GLU A 31 3.48 -33.57 -2.07
CA GLU A 31 3.84 -34.65 -2.99
C GLU A 31 4.21 -34.07 -4.36
N GLN A 32 5.22 -34.65 -5.01
CA GLN A 32 5.60 -34.28 -6.38
C GLN A 32 5.31 -35.41 -7.35
N SER A 33 4.63 -35.08 -8.44
CA SER A 33 4.42 -35.99 -9.56
C SER A 33 5.74 -36.27 -10.29
N SER A 34 6.10 -37.52 -10.41
CA SER A 34 7.30 -37.95 -11.16
C SER A 34 7.22 -37.63 -12.66
N SER A 35 6.01 -37.62 -13.23
CA SER A 35 5.79 -37.39 -14.65
C SER A 35 5.65 -35.91 -15.03
N SER A 36 5.00 -35.10 -14.21
CA SER A 36 4.68 -33.71 -14.53
C SER A 36 5.53 -32.67 -13.80
N ARG A 37 6.34 -33.09 -12.83
CA ARG A 37 7.09 -32.21 -11.91
C ARG A 37 6.22 -31.30 -11.03
N GLN A 38 4.90 -31.36 -11.18
CA GLN A 38 3.98 -30.59 -10.37
C GLN A 38 4.01 -31.09 -8.92
N VAL A 39 4.08 -30.16 -7.99
CA VAL A 39 3.91 -30.40 -6.57
C VAL A 39 2.48 -30.13 -6.18
N THR A 40 1.87 -31.04 -5.45
CA THR A 40 0.57 -30.87 -4.81
C THR A 40 0.79 -30.78 -3.30
N ILE A 41 0.32 -29.69 -2.71
CA ILE A 41 0.35 -29.44 -1.29
C ILE A 41 -1.09 -29.48 -0.79
N GLN A 42 -1.37 -30.32 0.19
CA GLN A 42 -2.68 -30.40 0.84
C GLN A 42 -2.54 -29.92 2.29
N TYR A 43 -3.54 -29.17 2.76
CA TYR A 43 -3.55 -28.67 4.13
C TYR A 43 -4.96 -28.62 4.70
N LYS A 44 -5.04 -28.60 6.03
CA LYS A 44 -6.25 -28.32 6.80
C LYS A 44 -5.95 -27.19 7.78
N PHE A 45 -6.96 -26.43 8.16
CA PHE A 45 -6.84 -25.42 9.21
C PHE A 45 -8.12 -25.39 10.06
N SER A 46 -7.96 -24.99 11.32
CA SER A 46 -9.02 -24.73 12.29
C SER A 46 -9.25 -23.23 12.46
N GLY A 47 -10.27 -22.85 13.19
CA GLY A 47 -10.61 -21.46 13.45
C GLY A 47 -11.53 -20.87 12.38
N ASP A 48 -11.44 -19.56 12.16
CA ASP A 48 -12.25 -18.84 11.20
C ASP A 48 -11.61 -18.80 9.80
N ASP A 49 -12.26 -18.10 8.85
CA ASP A 49 -11.70 -17.79 7.54
C ASP A 49 -10.27 -17.25 7.66
N ALA A 50 -9.39 -17.62 6.75
CA ALA A 50 -7.99 -17.26 6.82
C ALA A 50 -7.43 -16.78 5.48
N VAL A 51 -6.47 -15.87 5.53
CA VAL A 51 -5.56 -15.66 4.41
C VAL A 51 -4.46 -16.72 4.48
N ILE A 52 -4.27 -17.47 3.40
CA ILE A 52 -3.29 -18.55 3.33
C ILE A 52 -2.07 -18.11 2.56
N THR A 53 -0.90 -18.39 3.14
CA THR A 53 0.41 -18.18 2.49
C THR A 53 1.24 -19.45 2.51
N LEU A 54 2.18 -19.55 1.57
CA LEU A 54 3.06 -20.71 1.40
C LEU A 54 4.53 -20.26 1.45
N ASP A 55 5.33 -21.04 2.15
CA ASP A 55 6.77 -21.13 1.97
C ASP A 55 7.16 -22.57 1.71
N VAL A 56 8.26 -22.80 1.03
CA VAL A 56 8.89 -24.12 0.90
C VAL A 56 10.30 -24.00 1.44
N GLN A 57 10.65 -24.96 2.29
CA GLN A 57 11.96 -24.98 2.94
C GLN A 57 12.69 -26.27 2.57
N THR A 58 14.01 -26.17 2.48
CA THR A 58 14.91 -27.31 2.29
C THR A 58 15.85 -27.46 3.49
N ASN A 59 16.36 -28.67 3.68
CA ASN A 59 17.39 -28.98 4.66
C ASN A 59 18.52 -29.77 3.99
N ALA A 60 19.76 -29.41 4.27
CA ALA A 60 20.92 -30.16 3.78
C ALA A 60 20.99 -31.58 4.30
N ASN A 61 20.37 -31.88 5.46
CA ASN A 61 20.14 -33.22 5.95
C ASN A 61 18.82 -33.77 5.41
N PRO A 62 18.81 -34.72 4.44
CA PRO A 62 17.59 -35.27 3.87
C PRO A 62 16.76 -36.08 4.87
N SER A 63 17.33 -36.44 6.02
CA SER A 63 16.62 -37.16 7.11
C SER A 63 16.17 -36.23 8.23
N ALA A 64 16.22 -34.89 8.02
CA ALA A 64 15.84 -33.93 9.04
C ALA A 64 14.34 -34.06 9.38
N SER A 65 14.05 -34.12 10.67
CA SER A 65 12.69 -34.00 11.19
C SER A 65 12.21 -32.53 11.12
N ALA A 66 10.94 -32.33 11.29
CA ALA A 66 10.34 -30.98 11.27
C ALA A 66 10.92 -30.04 12.34
N SER A 67 11.41 -30.58 13.46
CA SER A 67 12.00 -29.83 14.58
C SER A 67 13.50 -29.62 14.47
N ASP A 68 14.18 -30.26 13.51
CA ASP A 68 15.63 -30.15 13.38
C ASP A 68 16.04 -28.75 12.89
N PRO A 69 17.21 -28.28 13.28
CA PRO A 69 17.76 -27.03 12.76
C PRO A 69 18.15 -27.14 11.28
N GLY A 70 18.34 -26.02 10.62
CA GLY A 70 18.88 -25.97 9.25
C GLY A 70 17.81 -25.95 8.14
N TRP A 71 16.54 -25.86 8.47
CA TRP A 71 15.50 -25.56 7.49
C TRP A 71 15.63 -24.14 6.98
N THR A 72 15.81 -23.99 5.67
CA THR A 72 15.98 -22.70 5.00
C THR A 72 14.93 -22.54 3.91
N SER A 73 14.27 -21.37 3.88
CA SER A 73 13.35 -21.02 2.80
C SER A 73 14.04 -20.97 1.45
N ILE A 74 13.42 -21.52 0.42
CA ILE A 74 13.88 -21.38 -0.98
C ILE A 74 13.53 -20.00 -1.57
N GLY A 75 12.81 -19.18 -0.81
CA GLY A 75 12.45 -17.82 -1.15
C GLY A 75 11.16 -17.67 -1.93
N GLY A 76 10.58 -16.50 -1.81
CA GLY A 76 9.29 -16.16 -2.43
C GLY A 76 9.26 -16.33 -3.95
N PRO A 77 10.28 -15.89 -4.73
CA PRO A 77 10.31 -16.07 -6.17
C PRO A 77 10.18 -17.53 -6.63
N ALA A 78 10.66 -18.47 -5.81
CA ALA A 78 10.56 -19.90 -6.13
C ALA A 78 9.15 -20.46 -5.95
N VAL A 79 8.34 -19.88 -5.07
CA VAL A 79 6.95 -20.33 -4.79
C VAL A 79 5.87 -19.41 -5.38
N CYS A 80 6.24 -18.30 -6.02
CA CYS A 80 5.31 -17.27 -6.52
C CYS A 80 4.31 -17.81 -7.56
N ASN A 81 4.60 -18.92 -8.24
CA ASN A 81 3.69 -19.54 -9.21
C ASN A 81 2.73 -20.57 -8.60
N ALA A 82 2.72 -20.71 -7.27
CA ALA A 82 1.75 -21.56 -6.57
C ALA A 82 0.33 -21.03 -6.81
N LYS A 83 -0.60 -21.97 -7.07
CA LYS A 83 -2.00 -21.69 -7.42
C LYS A 83 -2.94 -22.52 -6.54
N GLY A 84 -4.22 -22.17 -6.58
CA GLY A 84 -5.26 -22.80 -5.79
C GLY A 84 -5.61 -21.97 -4.58
N GLU A 85 -5.72 -22.59 -3.42
CA GLU A 85 -6.15 -21.95 -2.18
C GLU A 85 -4.95 -21.37 -1.40
N VAL A 86 -4.27 -20.41 -2.02
CA VAL A 86 -3.06 -19.73 -1.53
C VAL A 86 -3.02 -18.27 -2.01
N TRP A 87 -2.33 -17.43 -1.28
CA TRP A 87 -2.17 -16.00 -1.50
C TRP A 87 -3.48 -15.20 -1.43
N ARG A 88 -4.52 -15.77 -0.86
CA ARG A 88 -5.86 -15.17 -0.79
C ARG A 88 -6.61 -15.61 0.46
N LYS A 89 -7.75 -14.97 0.71
CA LYS A 89 -8.72 -15.47 1.68
C LYS A 89 -9.22 -16.85 1.23
N VAL A 90 -9.29 -17.77 2.17
CA VAL A 90 -9.86 -19.10 2.05
C VAL A 90 -10.95 -19.23 3.10
N GLU A 91 -12.16 -19.56 2.65
CA GLU A 91 -13.31 -19.72 3.53
C GLU A 91 -13.19 -21.01 4.34
N LYS A 92 -13.58 -20.92 5.58
CA LYS A 92 -13.65 -22.05 6.49
C LYS A 92 -14.95 -22.84 6.28
N VAL A 93 -14.84 -24.05 5.79
CA VAL A 93 -16.00 -24.97 5.66
C VAL A 93 -16.10 -25.88 6.87
N SER A 94 -15.03 -26.59 7.21
CA SER A 94 -14.90 -27.43 8.42
C SER A 94 -13.42 -27.65 8.75
N ASP A 95 -13.13 -28.14 9.96
CA ASP A 95 -11.74 -28.48 10.35
C ASP A 95 -11.17 -29.66 9.56
N ASP A 96 -12.03 -30.48 8.97
CA ASP A 96 -11.63 -31.62 8.16
C ASP A 96 -11.54 -31.35 6.68
N THR A 97 -11.91 -30.13 6.24
CA THR A 97 -11.83 -29.74 4.83
C THR A 97 -10.39 -29.76 4.36
N LEU A 98 -10.13 -30.52 3.29
CA LEU A 98 -8.82 -30.63 2.68
C LEU A 98 -8.70 -29.60 1.55
N HIS A 99 -7.84 -28.61 1.76
CA HIS A 99 -7.52 -27.56 0.79
C HIS A 99 -6.32 -27.95 -0.05
N THR A 100 -6.21 -27.40 -1.26
CA THR A 100 -5.18 -27.82 -2.21
C THR A 100 -4.46 -26.60 -2.82
N ILE A 101 -3.13 -26.69 -2.81
CA ILE A 101 -2.22 -25.78 -3.52
C ILE A 101 -1.47 -26.63 -4.56
N THR A 102 -1.30 -26.08 -5.76
CA THR A 102 -0.44 -26.66 -6.80
C THR A 102 0.72 -25.74 -7.08
N TRP A 103 1.92 -26.28 -7.21
CA TRP A 103 3.14 -25.53 -7.46
C TRP A 103 3.98 -26.18 -8.56
N ARG A 104 4.62 -25.39 -9.38
CA ARG A 104 5.49 -25.82 -10.49
C ARG A 104 6.91 -25.33 -10.24
N PRO A 105 7.72 -26.06 -9.43
CA PRO A 105 9.11 -25.70 -9.15
C PRO A 105 9.97 -25.60 -10.40
N ASP A 106 9.71 -26.44 -11.40
CA ASP A 106 10.38 -26.39 -12.70
C ASP A 106 10.19 -25.07 -13.48
N LYS A 107 9.22 -24.23 -13.06
CA LYS A 107 8.91 -22.94 -13.69
C LYS A 107 9.39 -21.74 -12.87
N SER A 108 9.78 -21.93 -11.62
CA SER A 108 10.12 -20.83 -10.70
C SER A 108 11.36 -21.06 -9.86
N TRP A 109 11.95 -22.24 -9.90
CA TRP A 109 13.13 -22.58 -9.11
C TRP A 109 14.08 -23.51 -9.87
N ALA A 110 15.39 -23.14 -9.99
CA ALA A 110 16.35 -23.90 -10.77
C ALA A 110 16.84 -25.18 -10.07
N GLY A 111 16.73 -25.22 -8.73
CA GLY A 111 17.43 -26.21 -7.95
C GLY A 111 18.95 -25.99 -7.97
N GLU A 112 19.68 -26.77 -7.23
CA GLU A 112 21.16 -26.63 -7.13
C GLU A 112 21.89 -26.93 -8.45
N ASN A 113 21.25 -27.66 -9.37
CA ASN A 113 21.87 -28.12 -10.63
C ASN A 113 21.13 -27.67 -11.89
N GLY A 114 20.18 -26.75 -11.82
CA GLY A 114 19.42 -26.28 -13.00
C GLY A 114 18.42 -27.29 -13.59
N GLU A 115 18.21 -28.44 -12.96
CA GLU A 115 17.31 -29.50 -13.47
C GLU A 115 15.83 -29.29 -13.14
N GLY A 116 15.46 -28.15 -12.53
CA GLY A 116 14.16 -28.00 -11.90
C GLY A 116 14.09 -28.86 -10.62
N PHE A 117 13.40 -28.35 -9.61
CA PHE A 117 13.43 -29.00 -8.31
C PHE A 117 12.78 -30.38 -8.34
N VAL A 118 13.55 -31.39 -8.04
CA VAL A 118 13.04 -32.70 -7.62
C VAL A 118 13.03 -32.68 -6.11
N ILE A 119 11.82 -32.72 -5.51
CA ILE A 119 11.70 -32.96 -4.08
C ILE A 119 12.25 -34.39 -3.87
N ALA A 120 13.55 -34.47 -3.53
CA ALA A 120 14.07 -35.71 -2.98
C ALA A 120 13.22 -36.03 -1.73
N ALA A 121 12.83 -37.26 -1.60
CA ALA A 121 11.76 -37.73 -0.70
C ALA A 121 11.83 -37.22 0.76
N ASN A 122 12.91 -36.55 1.17
CA ASN A 122 13.10 -36.11 2.55
C ASN A 122 13.84 -34.76 2.70
N GLY A 123 14.10 -34.03 1.63
CA GLY A 123 14.88 -32.80 1.70
C GLY A 123 14.08 -31.48 1.66
N ALA A 124 12.76 -31.57 1.55
CA ALA A 124 11.92 -30.36 1.46
C ALA A 124 10.61 -30.50 2.23
N ARG A 125 10.09 -29.37 2.73
CA ARG A 125 8.80 -29.30 3.37
C ARG A 125 8.02 -28.07 2.93
N ALA A 126 6.70 -28.18 2.86
CA ALA A 126 5.83 -27.02 2.72
C ALA A 126 5.53 -26.44 4.11
N VAL A 127 5.57 -25.11 4.21
CA VAL A 127 5.15 -24.35 5.38
C VAL A 127 3.96 -23.49 4.96
N VAL A 128 2.77 -23.99 5.31
CA VAL A 128 1.52 -23.25 5.08
C VAL A 128 1.20 -22.45 6.34
N LYS A 129 0.87 -21.18 6.19
CA LYS A 129 0.47 -20.32 7.32
C LYS A 129 -0.91 -19.74 7.06
N ALA A 130 -1.77 -19.85 8.07
CA ALA A 130 -3.07 -19.22 8.13
C ALA A 130 -2.96 -17.89 8.90
N TRP A 131 -3.44 -16.81 8.31
CA TRP A 131 -3.47 -15.48 8.89
C TRP A 131 -4.92 -15.10 9.16
N ALA A 132 -5.20 -14.55 10.33
CA ALA A 132 -6.53 -14.07 10.63
C ALA A 132 -6.94 -12.93 9.66
N VAL A 133 -8.19 -12.89 9.26
CA VAL A 133 -8.73 -11.88 8.34
C VAL A 133 -8.57 -10.44 8.86
N ASN A 134 -8.54 -10.26 10.17
CA ASN A 134 -8.28 -8.96 10.83
C ASN A 134 -6.78 -8.69 11.09
N ASN A 135 -5.90 -9.62 10.72
CA ASN A 135 -4.44 -9.49 10.82
C ASN A 135 -3.77 -10.11 9.58
N THR A 136 -4.10 -9.60 8.42
CA THR A 136 -3.60 -10.02 7.11
C THR A 136 -2.09 -9.88 6.98
N PRO A 137 -1.44 -10.54 5.99
CA PRO A 137 -0.01 -10.42 5.73
C PRO A 137 0.47 -9.00 5.43
N ASP A 138 1.78 -8.80 5.44
CA ASP A 138 2.43 -7.49 5.34
C ASP A 138 2.27 -6.80 3.99
N TYR A 139 2.05 -7.55 2.92
CA TYR A 139 1.84 -7.02 1.58
C TYR A 139 0.53 -7.51 0.98
N MET A 140 -0.15 -6.61 0.29
CA MET A 140 -1.31 -6.91 -0.55
C MET A 140 -1.03 -6.41 -1.96
N VAL A 141 -1.21 -7.27 -2.96
CA VAL A 141 -1.16 -6.91 -4.38
C VAL A 141 -2.58 -6.94 -4.93
N VAL A 142 -3.01 -5.84 -5.53
CA VAL A 142 -4.36 -5.68 -6.06
C VAL A 142 -4.33 -5.56 -7.58
N ASP A 143 -5.02 -6.46 -8.26
CA ASP A 143 -5.18 -6.42 -9.72
C ASP A 143 -6.26 -5.39 -10.08
N ILE A 144 -5.83 -4.31 -10.71
CA ILE A 144 -6.71 -3.23 -11.18
C ILE A 144 -6.93 -3.27 -12.68
N SER A 145 -6.38 -4.28 -13.37
CA SER A 145 -6.49 -4.42 -14.81
C SER A 145 -7.94 -4.48 -15.30
N ASN A 146 -8.16 -4.00 -16.51
CA ASN A 146 -9.44 -4.14 -17.21
C ASN A 146 -9.59 -5.54 -17.80
N SER A 147 -9.69 -6.54 -16.96
CA SER A 147 -9.78 -7.97 -17.29
C SER A 147 -11.14 -8.55 -16.92
N SER A 148 -11.39 -9.80 -17.30
CA SER A 148 -12.59 -10.55 -16.94
C SER A 148 -12.61 -11.08 -15.49
N ILE A 149 -11.61 -10.73 -14.68
CA ILE A 149 -11.58 -11.09 -13.25
C ILE A 149 -12.76 -10.42 -12.55
N PRO A 150 -13.50 -11.14 -11.69
CA PRO A 150 -14.59 -10.54 -10.91
C PRO A 150 -14.12 -9.33 -10.10
N ASN A 151 -14.97 -8.32 -10.00
CA ASN A 151 -14.69 -7.08 -9.28
C ASN A 151 -14.97 -7.24 -7.77
N THR A 152 -14.29 -8.19 -7.14
CA THR A 152 -14.37 -8.47 -5.71
C THR A 152 -12.98 -8.52 -5.10
N GLN A 153 -12.88 -8.19 -3.83
CA GLN A 153 -11.61 -8.24 -3.10
C GLN A 153 -10.98 -9.63 -3.18
N ASP A 154 -11.74 -10.71 -2.98
CA ASP A 154 -11.23 -12.09 -3.03
C ASP A 154 -10.66 -12.48 -4.39
N ALA A 155 -11.25 -11.99 -5.47
CA ALA A 155 -10.77 -12.28 -6.82
C ALA A 155 -9.52 -11.47 -7.17
N ARG A 156 -9.44 -10.21 -6.75
CA ARG A 156 -8.43 -9.25 -7.18
C ARG A 156 -7.26 -9.06 -6.23
N CYS A 157 -7.41 -9.39 -4.95
CA CYS A 157 -6.35 -9.22 -3.96
C CYS A 157 -5.56 -10.51 -3.75
N ARG A 158 -4.24 -10.36 -3.60
CA ARG A 158 -3.31 -11.42 -3.21
C ARG A 158 -2.44 -10.90 -2.07
N TYR A 159 -2.18 -11.76 -1.09
CA TYR A 159 -1.52 -11.41 0.16
C TYR A 159 -0.21 -12.16 0.31
N TYR A 160 0.85 -11.45 0.67
CA TYR A 160 2.20 -11.98 0.76
C TYR A 160 2.85 -11.62 2.09
N PRO A 161 3.62 -12.53 2.71
CA PRO A 161 4.17 -12.31 4.05
C PRO A 161 5.30 -11.28 4.08
N SER A 162 6.04 -11.11 2.98
CA SER A 162 7.11 -10.12 2.87
C SER A 162 7.32 -9.68 1.41
N VAL A 163 8.17 -8.68 1.22
CA VAL A 163 8.56 -8.19 -0.11
C VAL A 163 9.18 -9.28 -0.99
N ASP A 164 9.88 -10.24 -0.39
CA ASP A 164 10.55 -11.34 -1.12
C ASP A 164 9.57 -12.33 -1.74
N PHE A 165 8.31 -12.36 -1.27
CA PHE A 165 7.26 -13.21 -1.80
C PHE A 165 6.42 -12.54 -2.88
N LEU A 166 6.64 -11.28 -3.18
CA LEU A 166 5.91 -10.60 -4.25
C LEU A 166 6.23 -11.24 -5.60
N PRO A 167 5.25 -11.35 -6.52
CA PRO A 167 5.47 -11.96 -7.81
C PRO A 167 6.55 -11.18 -8.60
N GLY A 168 7.65 -11.84 -8.87
CA GLY A 168 8.77 -11.31 -9.64
C GLY A 168 8.52 -11.37 -11.14
N SER A 169 9.26 -10.58 -11.92
CA SER A 169 9.17 -10.58 -13.38
C SER A 169 9.88 -11.76 -14.05
N ALA A 170 10.78 -12.45 -13.37
CA ALA A 170 11.50 -13.58 -13.92
C ALA A 170 12.02 -14.54 -12.84
N TYR A 171 12.12 -15.81 -13.22
CA TYR A 171 12.76 -16.88 -12.47
C TYR A 171 14.20 -16.51 -12.03
N GLY A 172 14.52 -16.79 -10.77
CA GLY A 172 15.86 -16.58 -10.22
C GLY A 172 16.29 -15.13 -9.98
N GLN A 173 15.42 -14.17 -10.32
CA GLN A 173 15.62 -12.79 -9.91
C GLN A 173 14.80 -12.57 -8.64
N VAL A 174 15.47 -12.27 -7.55
CA VAL A 174 14.81 -11.60 -6.43
C VAL A 174 14.12 -10.39 -7.04
N GLY A 175 12.80 -10.44 -7.15
CA GLY A 175 12.04 -9.44 -7.87
C GLY A 175 12.23 -8.11 -7.18
N ALA A 176 13.17 -7.30 -7.64
CA ALA A 176 13.19 -5.94 -7.22
C ALA A 176 11.82 -5.39 -7.56
N VAL A 177 11.03 -5.06 -6.55
CA VAL A 177 9.70 -4.47 -6.64
C VAL A 177 9.66 -3.35 -7.70
N THR A 178 10.77 -2.64 -7.82
CA THR A 178 10.98 -1.54 -8.78
C THR A 178 11.14 -2.00 -10.22
N ASN A 179 11.47 -3.25 -10.49
CA ASN A 179 11.71 -3.76 -11.87
C ASN A 179 10.47 -4.40 -12.50
N ASN A 180 9.42 -4.70 -11.72
CA ASN A 180 8.19 -5.24 -12.26
C ASN A 180 7.31 -4.13 -12.84
N ALA A 181 7.23 -4.04 -14.16
CA ALA A 181 6.42 -3.03 -14.84
C ALA A 181 4.92 -3.12 -14.48
N ASN A 182 4.40 -4.31 -14.17
CA ASN A 182 3.00 -4.47 -13.79
C ASN A 182 2.67 -3.75 -12.46
N PHE A 183 3.64 -3.62 -11.55
CA PHE A 183 3.47 -2.87 -10.30
C PHE A 183 3.36 -1.34 -10.51
N LYS A 184 3.60 -0.89 -11.73
CA LYS A 184 3.48 0.51 -12.16
C LYS A 184 2.35 0.73 -13.17
N THR A 185 1.61 -0.34 -13.53
CA THR A 185 0.54 -0.25 -14.53
C THR A 185 -0.76 -0.90 -14.05
N SER A 186 -0.82 -2.21 -13.98
CA SER A 186 -2.05 -2.98 -13.75
C SER A 186 -2.19 -3.55 -12.34
N LEU A 187 -1.16 -3.44 -11.52
CA LEU A 187 -1.15 -3.93 -10.14
C LEU A 187 -0.82 -2.81 -9.16
N LEU A 188 -1.57 -2.74 -8.05
CA LEU A 188 -1.20 -1.93 -6.89
C LEU A 188 -0.47 -2.81 -5.88
N VAL A 189 0.67 -2.37 -5.39
CA VAL A 189 1.37 -3.02 -4.27
C VAL A 189 1.18 -2.17 -3.02
N MET A 190 0.60 -2.78 -2.00
CA MET A 190 0.23 -2.12 -0.75
C MET A 190 1.05 -2.70 0.39
N ARG A 191 1.62 -1.85 1.24
CA ARG A 191 2.32 -2.22 2.47
C ARG A 191 1.40 -2.06 3.67
N LYS A 192 1.27 -3.09 4.50
CA LYS A 192 0.56 -3.01 5.78
C LYS A 192 1.35 -2.20 6.79
N ILE A 193 0.69 -1.26 7.42
CA ILE A 193 1.21 -0.47 8.54
C ILE A 193 0.48 -0.91 9.80
N CYS A 194 1.22 -1.52 10.71
CA CYS A 194 0.72 -1.93 12.03
C CYS A 194 0.66 -0.68 12.92
N ALA A 195 -0.46 0.01 12.88
CA ALA A 195 -0.64 1.32 13.52
C ALA A 195 -1.72 1.31 14.61
N ARG A 196 -2.50 0.22 14.72
CA ARG A 196 -3.61 0.13 15.68
C ARG A 196 -3.13 0.37 17.10
N ASP A 197 -3.73 1.37 17.73
CA ASP A 197 -3.47 1.77 19.12
C ASP A 197 -2.02 2.23 19.38
N ILE A 198 -1.26 2.52 18.30
CA ILE A 198 0.09 3.09 18.42
C ILE A 198 -0.02 4.59 18.65
N THR A 199 0.55 5.03 19.76
CA THR A 199 0.68 6.45 20.12
C THR A 199 2.07 6.96 19.74
N TRP A 200 2.13 8.08 19.02
CA TRP A 200 3.38 8.66 18.51
C TRP A 200 3.31 10.20 18.46
N ILE A 201 4.43 10.83 18.17
CA ILE A 201 4.50 12.29 18.02
C ILE A 201 4.48 12.65 16.53
N MET A 202 3.41 13.30 16.07
CA MET A 202 3.26 13.90 14.77
C MET A 202 3.79 15.34 14.77
N GLY A 203 4.28 15.80 13.63
CA GLY A 203 4.82 17.13 13.48
C GLY A 203 6.32 17.20 13.83
N SER A 204 6.83 18.40 14.10
CA SER A 204 8.24 18.62 14.40
C SER A 204 8.44 19.49 15.65
N THR A 205 9.50 19.19 16.42
CA THR A 205 9.92 19.98 17.56
C THR A 205 10.77 21.18 17.11
N ALA A 206 11.16 22.04 18.07
CA ALA A 206 12.06 23.16 17.79
C ALA A 206 13.49 22.74 17.36
N LEU A 207 13.81 21.46 17.49
CA LEU A 207 15.10 20.91 17.06
C LEU A 207 15.21 20.76 15.53
N GLU A 208 14.08 20.66 14.84
CA GLU A 208 14.06 20.57 13.37
C GLU A 208 14.20 21.96 12.76
N THR A 209 15.28 22.19 12.05
CA THR A 209 15.54 23.47 11.39
C THR A 209 14.56 23.68 10.23
N GLN A 210 14.27 24.95 9.85
CA GLN A 210 13.34 25.30 8.77
C GLN A 210 11.89 24.77 8.98
N ARG A 211 11.54 24.37 10.21
CA ARG A 211 10.16 23.97 10.50
C ARG A 211 9.21 25.17 10.36
N GLN A 212 8.01 24.89 9.90
CA GLN A 212 6.90 25.84 9.89
C GLN A 212 6.10 25.68 11.21
N ALA A 213 6.55 26.35 12.28
CA ALA A 213 6.06 26.13 13.63
C ALA A 213 4.53 26.16 13.79
N ALA A 214 3.84 26.94 12.95
CA ALA A 214 2.37 27.04 12.98
C ALA A 214 1.66 25.88 12.30
N LYS A 215 2.30 25.18 11.35
CA LYS A 215 1.71 24.08 10.58
C LYS A 215 2.20 22.70 11.06
N GLU A 216 3.37 22.66 11.69
CA GLU A 216 4.10 21.44 12.02
C GLU A 216 4.28 21.27 13.54
N ARG A 217 3.32 21.75 14.34
CA ARG A 217 3.41 21.68 15.79
C ARG A 217 3.44 20.22 16.25
N ALA A 218 4.48 19.87 17.03
CA ALA A 218 4.58 18.52 17.59
C ALA A 218 3.42 18.25 18.57
N HIS A 219 2.73 17.13 18.41
CA HIS A 219 1.60 16.71 19.24
C HIS A 219 1.44 15.20 19.23
N VAL A 220 0.74 14.69 20.23
CA VAL A 220 0.46 13.26 20.40
C VAL A 220 -0.67 12.85 19.46
N VAL A 221 -0.46 11.74 18.74
CA VAL A 221 -1.44 11.12 17.85
C VAL A 221 -1.55 9.64 18.18
N THR A 222 -2.77 9.09 18.13
CA THR A 222 -3.04 7.65 18.21
C THR A 222 -3.85 7.24 17.00
N LEU A 223 -3.32 6.32 16.20
CA LEU A 223 -4.03 5.70 15.09
C LEU A 223 -4.85 4.50 15.59
N THR A 224 -6.09 4.41 15.17
CA THR A 224 -7.05 3.43 15.70
C THR A 224 -7.09 2.12 14.93
N ASN A 225 -6.51 2.08 13.74
CA ASN A 225 -6.56 0.92 12.85
C ASN A 225 -5.22 0.69 12.17
N ASP A 226 -4.93 -0.59 11.89
CA ASP A 226 -3.95 -0.97 10.88
C ASP A 226 -4.49 -0.59 9.50
N TYR A 227 -3.60 -0.23 8.59
CA TYR A 227 -3.97 0.14 7.24
C TYR A 227 -2.94 -0.34 6.22
N TYR A 228 -3.37 -0.52 4.99
CA TYR A 228 -2.51 -0.65 3.83
C TYR A 228 -2.29 0.70 3.17
N ILE A 229 -1.07 0.96 2.72
CA ILE A 229 -0.73 2.16 1.94
C ILE A 229 0.06 1.74 0.70
N GLY A 230 -0.18 2.40 -0.43
CA GLY A 230 0.57 2.16 -1.66
C GLY A 230 2.07 2.35 -1.44
N ILE A 231 2.89 1.37 -1.86
CA ILE A 231 4.35 1.52 -1.75
C ILE A 231 4.90 2.57 -2.69
N PHE A 232 4.18 2.89 -3.76
CA PHE A 232 4.45 3.95 -4.72
C PHE A 232 3.35 5.00 -4.70
N GLU A 233 3.65 6.19 -5.19
CA GLU A 233 2.65 7.13 -5.69
C GLU A 233 1.82 6.45 -6.77
N LEU A 234 0.53 6.78 -6.91
CA LEU A 234 -0.29 6.26 -8.01
C LEU A 234 0.29 6.73 -9.35
N THR A 235 0.48 5.78 -10.27
CA THR A 235 1.13 6.08 -11.53
C THR A 235 0.13 6.49 -12.63
N GLN A 236 0.64 7.11 -13.69
CA GLN A 236 -0.15 7.41 -14.87
C GLN A 236 -0.67 6.14 -15.56
N GLY A 237 0.11 5.03 -15.52
CA GLY A 237 -0.34 3.73 -16.03
C GLY A 237 -1.52 3.18 -15.24
N GLN A 238 -1.45 3.22 -13.91
CA GLN A 238 -2.54 2.77 -13.03
C GLN A 238 -3.79 3.66 -13.16
N TRP A 239 -3.60 4.98 -13.31
CA TRP A 239 -4.72 5.88 -13.59
C TRP A 239 -5.45 5.49 -14.87
N ALA A 240 -4.71 5.18 -15.95
CA ALA A 240 -5.28 4.83 -17.24
C ALA A 240 -6.04 3.49 -17.22
N GLU A 241 -5.72 2.56 -16.32
CA GLU A 241 -6.48 1.32 -16.13
C GLU A 241 -7.87 1.58 -15.53
N ILE A 242 -8.00 2.59 -14.70
CA ILE A 242 -9.23 2.89 -13.95
C ILE A 242 -10.11 3.91 -14.66
N VAL A 243 -9.52 4.92 -15.29
CA VAL A 243 -10.27 5.98 -15.96
C VAL A 243 -10.41 5.67 -17.45
N PRO A 244 -11.65 5.66 -18.03
CA PRO A 244 -11.86 5.32 -19.43
C PRO A 244 -11.09 6.19 -20.41
N SER A 245 -10.71 5.58 -21.54
CA SER A 245 -9.97 6.22 -22.64
C SER A 245 -10.74 7.41 -23.24
N GLY A 246 -10.30 8.58 -23.01
CA GLY A 246 -10.96 9.84 -23.42
C GLY A 246 -10.72 10.93 -22.40
N ASN A 247 -10.63 10.55 -21.10
CA ASN A 247 -10.24 11.40 -19.97
C ASN A 247 -8.98 10.88 -19.28
N SER A 248 -8.19 10.04 -19.97
CA SER A 248 -7.32 9.07 -19.33
C SER A 248 -5.95 9.61 -18.89
N TRP A 249 -5.54 10.81 -19.31
CA TRP A 249 -4.20 11.32 -19.00
C TRP A 249 -4.25 12.77 -18.58
N PRO A 250 -4.55 13.06 -17.30
CA PRO A 250 -4.54 14.45 -16.82
C PRO A 250 -3.13 15.01 -16.77
N SER A 251 -2.11 14.14 -16.72
CA SER A 251 -0.73 14.50 -16.45
C SER A 251 -0.12 15.40 -17.50
N TYR A 252 0.68 16.35 -17.02
CA TYR A 252 1.46 17.24 -17.85
C TYR A 252 2.60 16.52 -18.58
N PHE A 253 3.30 15.59 -17.86
CA PHE A 253 4.43 14.85 -18.44
C PHE A 253 3.96 13.61 -19.18
N TYR A 254 4.12 13.61 -20.51
CA TYR A 254 3.56 12.55 -21.36
C TYR A 254 4.58 11.78 -22.21
N ASN A 255 5.89 11.93 -21.94
CA ASN A 255 6.90 11.16 -22.67
C ASN A 255 6.55 9.66 -22.67
N PRO A 256 6.32 9.05 -23.86
CA PRO A 256 5.76 7.70 -23.94
C PRO A 256 6.66 6.61 -23.34
N THR A 257 7.97 6.86 -23.25
CA THR A 257 8.93 5.92 -22.64
C THR A 257 8.77 5.83 -21.12
N TYR A 258 8.39 6.92 -20.47
CA TYR A 258 8.44 7.03 -19.01
C TYR A 258 7.08 7.17 -18.36
N ARG A 259 6.09 7.68 -19.09
CA ARG A 259 4.81 8.13 -18.51
C ARG A 259 4.09 7.05 -17.72
N ALA A 260 4.09 5.80 -18.19
CA ALA A 260 3.36 4.74 -17.50
C ALA A 260 3.85 4.51 -16.06
N GLY A 261 5.15 4.68 -15.83
CA GLY A 261 5.76 4.50 -14.51
C GLY A 261 5.95 5.80 -13.71
N ARG A 262 5.64 6.98 -14.27
CA ARG A 262 5.67 8.24 -13.52
C ARG A 262 4.43 8.36 -12.63
N PRO A 263 4.49 9.10 -11.51
CA PRO A 263 3.29 9.43 -10.78
C PRO A 263 2.28 10.15 -11.68
N VAL A 264 1.00 9.89 -11.49
CA VAL A 264 -0.03 10.74 -12.05
C VAL A 264 0.09 12.11 -11.38
N GLU A 265 0.06 13.17 -12.18
CA GLU A 265 0.15 14.54 -11.68
C GLU A 265 -0.79 15.48 -12.47
N GLN A 266 -0.83 16.74 -12.12
CA GLN A 266 -1.79 17.70 -12.66
C GLN A 266 -3.25 17.27 -12.38
N ILE A 267 -3.46 16.63 -11.25
CA ILE A 267 -4.79 16.24 -10.74
C ILE A 267 -5.17 17.19 -9.58
N CYS A 268 -6.41 17.16 -9.19
CA CYS A 268 -6.90 17.83 -8.00
C CYS A 268 -7.65 16.86 -7.09
N TYR A 269 -7.95 17.26 -5.86
CA TYR A 269 -8.70 16.45 -4.91
C TYR A 269 -10.07 16.04 -5.48
N ASN A 270 -10.74 16.94 -6.23
CA ASN A 270 -12.02 16.65 -6.82
C ASN A 270 -11.94 15.55 -7.89
N ASP A 271 -10.88 15.47 -8.70
CA ASP A 271 -10.67 14.36 -9.64
C ASP A 271 -10.62 13.01 -8.92
N VAL A 272 -10.01 13.00 -7.74
CA VAL A 272 -9.78 11.77 -6.98
C VAL A 272 -11.04 11.33 -6.25
N ARG A 273 -11.76 12.27 -5.58
CA ARG A 273 -12.91 11.94 -4.73
C ARG A 273 -14.26 12.48 -5.19
N CYS A 274 -14.31 13.61 -5.90
CA CYS A 274 -15.55 14.34 -6.17
C CYS A 274 -16.00 14.31 -7.64
N GLY A 275 -15.18 13.79 -8.56
CA GLY A 275 -15.57 13.49 -9.94
C GLY A 275 -15.38 14.60 -10.97
N ASP A 276 -15.34 15.87 -10.62
CA ASP A 276 -15.14 16.97 -11.56
C ASP A 276 -14.39 18.13 -10.95
N CYS A 277 -13.26 18.48 -11.56
CA CYS A 277 -12.46 19.65 -11.21
C CYS A 277 -12.97 20.96 -11.81
N SER A 278 -13.89 20.92 -12.77
CA SER A 278 -14.38 22.12 -13.47
C SER A 278 -15.38 22.92 -12.65
N ALA A 279 -15.96 22.34 -11.61
CA ALA A 279 -16.86 23.03 -10.72
C ALA A 279 -16.08 24.06 -9.90
N SER A 280 -16.25 25.33 -10.23
CA SER A 280 -15.68 26.48 -9.49
C SER A 280 -16.28 26.68 -8.10
N SER A 281 -17.24 25.89 -7.72
CA SER A 281 -17.81 25.81 -6.38
C SER A 281 -17.26 24.61 -5.66
N ALA A 282 -16.97 24.74 -4.36
CA ALA A 282 -16.84 23.56 -3.49
C ALA A 282 -17.98 22.60 -3.82
N PRO A 283 -17.73 21.29 -3.96
CA PRO A 283 -18.81 20.35 -4.23
C PRO A 283 -19.89 20.62 -3.19
N SER A 284 -21.08 21.02 -3.68
CA SER A 284 -22.19 21.30 -2.77
C SER A 284 -22.42 20.04 -1.96
N THR A 285 -22.35 20.14 -0.69
CA THR A 285 -22.79 19.30 0.45
C THR A 285 -23.24 17.83 0.23
N ALA A 286 -23.21 17.27 -0.96
CA ALA A 286 -23.95 16.07 -1.32
C ALA A 286 -23.13 14.84 -1.72
N GLY A 287 -21.80 14.85 -1.66
CA GLY A 287 -21.05 13.62 -1.96
C GLY A 287 -19.58 13.85 -2.26
N GLY A 288 -18.75 12.89 -1.92
CA GLY A 288 -17.33 12.88 -2.23
C GLY A 288 -16.41 13.53 -1.20
N LEU A 289 -16.91 14.29 -0.24
CA LEU A 289 -16.14 14.78 0.88
C LEU A 289 -16.17 13.75 2.03
N TYR A 290 -15.00 13.46 2.59
CA TYR A 290 -14.96 12.62 3.78
C TYR A 290 -15.81 13.27 4.92
N PRO A 291 -16.60 12.53 5.70
CA PRO A 291 -16.70 11.06 5.77
C PRO A 291 -17.59 10.38 4.73
N ASN A 292 -18.21 11.11 3.82
CA ASN A 292 -19.02 10.50 2.76
C ASN A 292 -18.14 9.66 1.80
N PRO A 293 -18.70 8.61 1.17
CA PRO A 293 -17.99 7.84 0.15
C PRO A 293 -17.58 8.74 -1.03
N PRO A 294 -16.57 8.36 -1.82
CA PRO A 294 -16.22 9.07 -3.04
C PRO A 294 -17.42 9.21 -3.98
N TYR A 295 -17.53 10.35 -4.64
CA TYR A 295 -18.63 10.64 -5.56
C TYR A 295 -18.58 9.71 -6.78
N ALA A 296 -19.74 9.28 -7.25
CA ALA A 296 -19.90 8.39 -8.38
C ALA A 296 -19.17 8.91 -9.63
N GLY A 297 -18.31 8.07 -10.21
CA GLY A 297 -17.51 8.40 -11.37
C GLY A 297 -16.16 9.06 -11.06
N SER A 298 -15.85 9.39 -9.79
CA SER A 298 -14.50 9.80 -9.37
C SER A 298 -13.48 8.66 -9.52
N PHE A 299 -12.19 8.97 -9.44
CA PHE A 299 -11.16 7.93 -9.51
C PHE A 299 -11.34 6.85 -8.44
N LEU A 300 -11.52 7.26 -7.19
CA LEU A 300 -11.68 6.30 -6.07
C LEU A 300 -12.98 5.50 -6.16
N ASP A 301 -14.09 6.08 -6.60
CA ASP A 301 -15.32 5.33 -6.84
C ASP A 301 -15.12 4.22 -7.89
N ARG A 302 -14.44 4.54 -8.99
CA ARG A 302 -14.09 3.55 -10.03
C ARG A 302 -13.13 2.48 -9.51
N LEU A 303 -12.13 2.86 -8.73
CA LEU A 303 -11.17 1.93 -8.14
C LEU A 303 -11.86 0.97 -7.16
N ARG A 304 -12.72 1.48 -6.29
CA ARG A 304 -13.55 0.67 -5.37
C ARG A 304 -14.47 -0.28 -6.15
N SER A 305 -15.16 0.22 -7.15
CA SER A 305 -16.03 -0.59 -8.02
C SER A 305 -15.27 -1.66 -8.79
N ARG A 306 -14.00 -1.42 -9.17
CA ARG A 306 -13.14 -2.38 -9.85
C ARG A 306 -12.63 -3.47 -8.93
N THR A 307 -12.33 -3.14 -7.68
CA THR A 307 -11.56 -4.03 -6.79
C THR A 307 -12.38 -4.63 -5.66
N GLY A 308 -13.49 -4.03 -5.30
CA GLY A 308 -14.25 -4.37 -4.08
C GLY A 308 -13.54 -3.94 -2.79
N VAL A 309 -12.46 -3.15 -2.87
CA VAL A 309 -11.69 -2.64 -1.73
C VAL A 309 -12.03 -1.18 -1.47
N ASP A 310 -12.26 -0.83 -0.21
CA ASP A 310 -12.58 0.54 0.21
C ASP A 310 -11.34 1.45 0.23
N PHE A 311 -10.75 1.66 -0.95
CA PHE A 311 -9.63 2.58 -1.11
C PHE A 311 -10.02 4.02 -0.85
N ASP A 312 -9.13 4.76 -0.20
CA ASP A 312 -9.20 6.20 -0.07
C ASP A 312 -7.79 6.83 -0.12
N LEU A 313 -7.70 8.14 0.05
CA LEU A 313 -6.45 8.82 0.35
C LEU A 313 -6.03 8.47 1.79
N PRO A 314 -4.73 8.42 2.10
CA PRO A 314 -4.28 8.37 3.48
C PRO A 314 -4.70 9.65 4.21
N SER A 315 -5.02 9.56 5.50
CA SER A 315 -5.13 10.77 6.30
C SER A 315 -3.77 11.45 6.49
N ASP A 316 -3.78 12.71 6.87
CA ASP A 316 -2.58 13.48 7.19
C ASP A 316 -1.67 12.74 8.19
N ALA A 317 -2.28 12.19 9.26
CA ALA A 317 -1.58 11.41 10.26
C ALA A 317 -1.08 10.04 9.75
N GLN A 318 -1.86 9.32 8.96
CA GLN A 318 -1.44 8.06 8.35
C GLN A 318 -0.26 8.27 7.40
N TRP A 319 -0.31 9.32 6.60
CA TRP A 319 0.76 9.63 5.66
C TRP A 319 2.08 9.92 6.39
N GLU A 320 2.06 10.78 7.42
CA GLU A 320 3.29 11.13 8.16
C GLU A 320 3.84 9.92 8.94
N PHE A 321 2.97 9.11 9.56
CA PHE A 321 3.38 7.89 10.25
C PHE A 321 4.10 6.91 9.31
N ALA A 322 3.53 6.68 8.12
CA ALA A 322 4.13 5.83 7.10
C ALA A 322 5.45 6.42 6.55
N CYS A 323 5.51 7.73 6.36
CA CYS A 323 6.72 8.44 5.90
C CYS A 323 7.87 8.29 6.90
N ARG A 324 7.60 8.43 8.19
CA ARG A 324 8.61 8.31 9.24
C ARG A 324 9.13 6.89 9.45
N ALA A 325 8.38 5.88 9.08
CA ALA A 325 8.76 4.47 9.21
C ALA A 325 9.38 4.08 10.57
N GLY A 326 8.78 4.61 11.66
CA GLY A 326 9.24 4.37 13.04
C GLY A 326 10.32 5.32 13.55
N HIS A 327 10.81 6.23 12.71
CA HIS A 327 11.82 7.21 13.11
C HIS A 327 11.18 8.49 13.69
N GLY A 328 11.88 9.08 14.64
CA GLY A 328 11.43 10.30 15.31
C GLY A 328 11.67 11.58 14.52
N ASP A 329 11.52 12.69 15.22
CA ASP A 329 11.83 14.04 14.76
C ASP A 329 13.28 14.16 14.23
N THR A 330 13.52 15.07 13.31
CA THR A 330 14.83 15.33 12.68
C THR A 330 15.39 14.18 11.83
N LYS A 331 14.57 13.16 11.50
CA LYS A 331 14.97 12.01 10.71
C LYS A 331 14.09 11.85 9.46
N TYR A 332 14.71 11.36 8.38
CA TYR A 332 13.99 10.76 7.26
C TYR A 332 13.55 9.34 7.62
N GLY A 333 12.68 8.76 6.81
CA GLY A 333 12.10 7.45 7.04
C GLY A 333 13.06 6.26 6.90
N ASP A 334 14.33 6.49 6.61
CA ASP A 334 15.44 5.54 6.61
C ASP A 334 16.41 5.74 7.80
N GLY A 335 15.98 6.52 8.79
CA GLY A 335 16.74 6.84 9.99
C GLY A 335 17.86 7.86 9.79
N SER A 336 18.11 8.31 8.57
CA SER A 336 19.14 9.33 8.31
C SER A 336 18.69 10.72 8.80
N ALA A 337 19.67 11.53 9.22
CA ALA A 337 19.38 12.88 9.72
C ALA A 337 18.91 13.82 8.61
N VAL A 338 17.89 14.64 8.91
CA VAL A 338 17.54 15.79 8.09
C VAL A 338 18.63 16.84 8.25
N LEU A 339 19.47 17.02 7.22
CA LEU A 339 20.58 17.97 7.25
C LEU A 339 20.13 19.40 7.00
N ASN A 340 19.02 19.53 6.30
CA ASN A 340 18.25 20.73 6.07
C ASN A 340 19.05 21.96 5.66
N THR A 341 19.68 21.86 4.54
CA THR A 341 20.31 23.01 3.90
C THR A 341 19.26 23.81 3.16
N SER A 342 19.03 25.05 3.53
CA SER A 342 17.98 25.90 2.97
C SER A 342 18.12 26.17 1.46
N ALA A 343 19.30 25.98 0.89
CA ALA A 343 19.61 26.28 -0.51
C ALA A 343 20.51 25.27 -1.21
N GLY A 344 21.03 24.27 -0.51
CA GLY A 344 21.94 23.24 -1.04
C GLY A 344 21.31 21.85 -1.12
N PRO A 345 22.03 20.87 -1.66
CA PRO A 345 21.61 19.49 -1.59
C PRO A 345 21.70 18.96 -0.16
N ASP A 346 20.70 18.16 0.23
CA ASP A 346 20.77 17.30 1.40
C ASP A 346 21.23 15.91 0.95
N ALA A 347 22.44 15.50 1.38
CA ALA A 347 23.04 14.23 0.94
C ALA A 347 22.20 13.01 1.34
N ASN A 348 21.55 13.06 2.50
CA ASN A 348 20.69 11.98 2.98
C ASN A 348 19.38 11.90 2.17
N LEU A 349 18.79 13.05 1.88
CA LEU A 349 17.58 13.12 1.05
C LEU A 349 17.85 12.69 -0.41
N THR A 350 19.04 12.99 -0.94
CA THR A 350 19.39 12.73 -2.35
C THR A 350 19.23 11.27 -2.75
N ARG A 351 19.39 10.31 -1.84
CA ARG A 351 19.18 8.89 -2.12
C ARG A 351 17.71 8.45 -2.03
N LEU A 352 16.87 9.24 -1.36
CA LEU A 352 15.46 8.92 -1.08
C LEU A 352 14.49 9.62 -2.03
N ALA A 353 14.92 10.70 -2.68
CA ALA A 353 13.99 11.64 -3.26
C ALA A 353 14.42 12.27 -4.57
N ARG A 354 13.43 12.57 -5.40
CA ARG A 354 13.52 13.52 -6.51
C ARG A 354 13.11 14.91 -6.01
N TYR A 355 14.06 15.86 -5.93
CA TYR A 355 13.83 17.23 -5.50
C TYR A 355 14.78 18.22 -6.23
N ALA A 356 14.63 19.52 -6.01
CA ALA A 356 15.30 20.57 -6.81
C ALA A 356 16.84 20.49 -6.90
N LYS A 357 17.51 19.94 -5.88
CA LYS A 357 18.98 19.95 -5.77
C LYS A 357 19.60 18.56 -5.65
N GLY A 358 18.80 17.50 -5.77
CA GLY A 358 19.26 16.12 -5.59
C GLY A 358 19.61 15.42 -6.90
N ASN A 359 20.55 14.43 -6.84
CA ASN A 359 20.82 13.42 -7.87
C ASN A 359 21.21 13.98 -9.26
N ASN A 360 22.05 15.01 -9.33
CA ASN A 360 22.41 15.64 -10.61
C ASN A 360 21.19 16.02 -11.45
N ALA A 361 20.03 16.06 -10.84
CA ALA A 361 18.84 16.55 -11.46
C ALA A 361 19.05 18.01 -11.82
N ASN A 362 18.71 18.37 -13.03
CA ASN A 362 18.58 19.75 -13.45
C ASN A 362 17.09 20.06 -13.63
N PRO A 363 16.28 19.98 -12.54
CA PRO A 363 14.86 20.24 -12.68
C PRO A 363 14.69 21.68 -13.03
N VAL A 364 14.07 21.93 -14.16
CA VAL A 364 13.68 23.27 -14.59
C VAL A 364 12.28 23.56 -14.05
N ALA A 365 12.03 24.81 -13.71
CA ALA A 365 10.73 25.22 -13.15
C ALA A 365 9.55 24.94 -14.12
N ASN A 366 9.81 24.95 -15.41
CA ASN A 366 8.84 24.64 -16.46
C ASN A 366 9.47 23.68 -17.49
N PRO A 367 9.61 22.39 -17.17
CA PRO A 367 10.21 21.42 -18.08
C PRO A 367 9.30 21.17 -19.28
N PRO A 368 9.86 20.78 -20.44
CA PRO A 368 9.07 20.31 -21.58
C PRO A 368 8.17 19.13 -21.18
N ARG A 369 6.98 19.06 -21.78
CA ARG A 369 6.01 17.98 -21.48
C ARG A 369 6.52 16.59 -21.83
N ASP A 370 7.38 16.45 -22.81
CA ASP A 370 8.00 15.22 -23.29
C ASP A 370 9.40 14.97 -22.72
N CYS A 371 9.78 15.71 -21.67
CA CYS A 371 11.10 15.59 -21.07
C CYS A 371 11.36 14.20 -20.48
N ASP A 372 12.62 13.88 -20.30
CA ASP A 372 13.07 12.70 -19.57
C ASP A 372 12.88 12.85 -18.05
N THR A 373 13.28 11.81 -17.31
CA THR A 373 13.13 11.78 -15.86
C THR A 373 14.16 12.62 -15.11
N THR A 374 15.10 13.30 -15.79
CA THR A 374 16.10 14.16 -15.14
C THR A 374 15.58 15.57 -14.88
N MET A 375 14.61 16.02 -15.68
CA MET A 375 14.07 17.39 -15.61
C MET A 375 12.77 17.50 -14.81
N ALA A 376 12.07 16.37 -14.60
CA ALA A 376 10.73 16.34 -14.01
C ALA A 376 10.57 15.21 -13.01
N THR A 377 9.33 14.73 -12.81
CA THR A 377 9.06 13.53 -12.00
C THR A 377 9.85 12.34 -12.50
N ALA A 378 10.37 11.54 -11.58
CA ALA A 378 11.01 10.27 -11.89
C ALA A 378 9.95 9.15 -12.06
N ILE A 379 10.35 8.01 -12.59
CA ILE A 379 9.59 6.78 -12.47
C ILE A 379 9.52 6.42 -10.96
N VAL A 380 8.36 6.05 -10.48
CA VAL A 380 8.18 5.66 -9.08
C VAL A 380 9.14 4.53 -8.69
N GLY A 381 9.68 4.58 -7.47
CA GLY A 381 10.65 3.61 -7.00
C GLY A 381 12.03 3.74 -7.64
N SER A 382 12.38 4.90 -8.21
CA SER A 382 13.73 5.18 -8.73
C SER A 382 14.74 5.49 -7.63
N PHE A 383 14.29 5.75 -6.42
CA PHE A 383 15.11 6.07 -5.25
C PHE A 383 14.96 4.99 -4.18
N ALA A 384 15.78 5.04 -3.14
CA ALA A 384 15.67 4.09 -2.04
C ALA A 384 14.35 4.27 -1.27
N PRO A 385 13.73 3.19 -0.80
CA PRO A 385 12.57 3.27 0.06
C PRO A 385 12.95 3.73 1.47
N ASN A 386 11.94 4.06 2.27
CA ASN A 386 12.10 4.14 3.72
C ASN A 386 12.23 2.73 4.35
N ASP A 387 12.48 2.65 5.66
CA ASP A 387 12.71 1.37 6.35
C ASP A 387 11.48 0.43 6.36
N TRP A 388 10.30 0.94 6.01
CA TRP A 388 9.09 0.11 5.82
C TRP A 388 8.85 -0.30 4.36
N GLY A 389 9.79 0.00 3.46
CA GLY A 389 9.69 -0.37 2.05
C GLY A 389 8.76 0.51 1.23
N ILE A 390 8.51 1.74 1.66
CA ILE A 390 7.65 2.71 0.96
C ILE A 390 8.54 3.71 0.25
N TYR A 391 8.29 3.91 -1.03
CA TYR A 391 9.10 4.73 -1.93
C TYR A 391 8.52 6.12 -2.11
N ASP A 392 9.40 7.06 -2.48
CA ASP A 392 9.04 8.41 -2.92
C ASP A 392 8.19 9.22 -1.91
N MET A 393 8.29 8.91 -0.60
CA MET A 393 7.63 9.66 0.46
C MET A 393 8.21 11.08 0.66
N SER A 394 9.23 11.40 -0.10
CA SER A 394 9.90 12.70 -0.11
C SER A 394 10.19 13.10 -1.54
N GLY A 395 9.68 14.24 -2.01
CA GLY A 395 9.86 14.72 -3.38
C GLY A 395 8.99 13.99 -4.41
N ASN A 396 9.40 13.97 -5.64
CA ASN A 396 8.74 13.46 -6.84
C ASN A 396 7.42 14.18 -7.15
N ALA A 397 6.29 13.80 -6.55
CA ALA A 397 5.04 14.56 -6.60
C ALA A 397 4.50 14.83 -5.20
N VAL A 398 3.82 15.96 -5.01
CA VAL A 398 3.05 16.21 -3.79
C VAL A 398 1.93 15.22 -3.69
N GLU A 399 1.70 14.66 -2.52
CA GLU A 399 0.66 13.69 -2.30
C GLU A 399 -0.52 14.29 -1.53
N LEU A 400 -1.68 14.30 -2.18
CA LEU A 400 -2.93 14.72 -1.55
C LEU A 400 -3.32 13.76 -0.43
N CYS A 401 -3.72 14.32 0.71
CA CYS A 401 -4.28 13.60 1.85
C CYS A 401 -5.80 13.80 1.94
N LEU A 402 -6.43 12.95 2.76
CA LEU A 402 -7.87 12.95 2.98
C LEU A 402 -8.37 14.22 3.68
N ASP A 403 -7.51 14.78 4.54
CA ASP A 403 -7.85 15.89 5.42
C ASP A 403 -8.02 17.22 4.68
N LYS A 404 -9.01 17.98 5.13
CA LYS A 404 -9.08 19.39 4.85
C LYS A 404 -7.90 20.13 5.50
N PHE A 405 -7.52 21.28 4.94
CA PHE A 405 -6.43 22.04 5.53
C PHE A 405 -6.86 22.75 6.83
N LYS A 406 -6.14 22.44 7.89
CA LYS A 406 -6.14 23.17 9.17
C LYS A 406 -4.69 23.47 9.52
N GLN A 407 -4.40 24.72 9.88
CA GLN A 407 -3.04 25.15 10.16
C GLN A 407 -2.45 24.43 11.37
N ASP A 408 -3.15 24.43 12.50
CA ASP A 408 -2.77 23.71 13.72
C ASP A 408 -3.73 22.53 13.92
N VAL A 409 -3.20 21.31 13.93
CA VAL A 409 -3.96 20.06 14.11
C VAL A 409 -3.66 19.38 15.44
N SER A 410 -2.98 20.08 16.35
CA SER A 410 -2.54 19.51 17.62
C SER A 410 -3.69 19.08 18.56
N ASP A 411 -4.89 19.53 18.30
CA ASP A 411 -6.12 19.19 19.02
C ASP A 411 -6.88 17.97 18.44
N LEU A 412 -6.44 17.42 17.30
CA LEU A 412 -7.18 16.37 16.61
C LEU A 412 -6.80 14.94 17.02
N GLY A 413 -5.66 14.76 17.72
CA GLY A 413 -5.22 13.43 18.18
C GLY A 413 -5.04 12.38 17.07
N GLY A 414 -4.93 12.82 15.81
CA GLY A 414 -4.83 11.95 14.63
C GLY A 414 -6.14 11.73 13.87
N ALA A 415 -7.24 12.29 14.33
CA ALA A 415 -8.49 12.26 13.58
C ALA A 415 -8.40 13.09 12.31
N VAL A 416 -9.09 12.64 11.25
CA VAL A 416 -9.20 13.39 9.99
C VAL A 416 -9.94 14.70 10.23
N TYR A 417 -9.32 15.81 9.80
CA TYR A 417 -9.98 17.10 9.89
C TYR A 417 -11.00 17.27 8.76
N VAL A 418 -12.24 17.48 9.14
CA VAL A 418 -13.38 17.74 8.26
C VAL A 418 -13.93 19.14 8.54
N ASP A 419 -14.12 19.91 7.47
CA ASP A 419 -14.74 21.23 7.51
C ASP A 419 -15.39 21.48 6.16
N ASP A 420 -16.72 21.48 6.12
CA ASP A 420 -17.48 21.61 4.88
C ASP A 420 -17.27 22.98 4.21
N SER A 421 -16.84 23.99 4.95
CA SER A 421 -16.53 25.33 4.44
C SER A 421 -15.10 25.44 3.89
N ALA A 422 -14.21 24.51 4.26
CA ALA A 422 -12.81 24.58 3.81
C ALA A 422 -12.69 24.17 2.33
N VAL A 423 -12.02 24.99 1.56
CA VAL A 423 -11.78 24.81 0.12
C VAL A 423 -10.39 24.24 -0.18
N GLN A 424 -9.58 24.03 0.85
CA GLN A 424 -8.21 23.54 0.74
C GLN A 424 -8.05 22.20 1.44
N VAL A 425 -7.13 21.41 0.93
CA VAL A 425 -6.73 20.10 1.46
C VAL A 425 -5.23 20.06 1.72
N ILE A 426 -4.79 19.07 2.48
CA ILE A 426 -3.37 18.83 2.78
C ILE A 426 -2.68 18.18 1.59
N GLY A 427 -1.46 18.68 1.29
CA GLY A 427 -0.47 18.01 0.46
C GLY A 427 0.82 17.73 1.24
N ARG A 428 1.41 16.58 0.99
CA ARG A 428 2.59 16.07 1.69
C ARG A 428 3.72 15.72 0.73
N GLY A 429 4.93 15.54 1.25
CA GLY A 429 6.10 14.99 0.55
C GLY A 429 6.85 16.00 -0.33
N SER A 430 6.22 17.11 -0.73
CA SER A 430 6.79 18.04 -1.71
C SER A 430 6.93 17.42 -3.12
N HIS A 431 7.72 18.02 -4.01
CA HIS A 431 7.77 17.62 -5.43
C HIS A 431 9.17 17.80 -6.03
N PHE A 432 9.35 17.37 -7.29
CA PHE A 432 10.63 17.31 -8.01
C PHE A 432 11.39 18.67 -8.12
N VAL A 433 10.73 19.81 -7.98
CA VAL A 433 11.35 21.14 -7.89
C VAL A 433 11.24 21.77 -6.50
N GLY A 434 10.79 21.02 -5.50
CA GLY A 434 10.74 21.47 -4.10
C GLY A 434 12.13 21.53 -3.46
N ASN A 435 12.29 22.39 -2.46
CA ASN A 435 13.52 22.44 -1.69
C ASN A 435 13.60 21.31 -0.66
N ALA A 436 14.78 20.95 -0.21
CA ALA A 436 14.99 19.86 0.75
C ALA A 436 14.13 20.02 2.03
N PHE A 437 13.99 21.23 2.57
CA PHE A 437 13.20 21.45 3.78
C PHE A 437 11.71 21.15 3.60
N GLN A 438 11.19 21.20 2.36
CA GLN A 438 9.80 20.86 2.04
C GLN A 438 9.59 19.34 1.95
N CYS A 439 10.66 18.58 1.72
CA CYS A 439 10.63 17.11 1.63
C CYS A 439 10.72 16.43 3.01
N ARG A 440 10.71 17.16 4.11
CA ARG A 440 10.72 16.61 5.49
C ARG A 440 9.42 15.89 5.80
N PRO A 441 9.42 14.82 6.61
CA PRO A 441 8.20 14.11 6.98
C PRO A 441 7.12 14.99 7.61
N ALA A 442 7.52 15.99 8.42
CA ALA A 442 6.59 16.88 9.10
C ALA A 442 6.04 18.02 8.21
N PHE A 443 6.64 18.26 7.04
CA PHE A 443 6.24 19.40 6.20
C PHE A 443 4.81 19.21 5.69
N ARG A 444 3.98 20.25 5.87
CA ARG A 444 2.57 20.28 5.46
C ARG A 444 2.32 21.50 4.57
N ASP A 445 1.69 21.30 3.44
CA ASP A 445 1.27 22.36 2.55
C ASP A 445 -0.22 22.28 2.24
N ASN A 446 -0.79 23.30 1.62
CA ASN A 446 -2.21 23.39 1.33
C ASN A 446 -2.47 23.67 -0.14
N TYR A 447 -3.49 23.00 -0.68
CA TYR A 447 -3.85 23.07 -2.09
C TYR A 447 -5.36 23.23 -2.24
N GLU A 448 -5.77 24.05 -3.20
CA GLU A 448 -7.19 24.20 -3.55
C GLU A 448 -7.73 22.86 -4.09
N MET A 449 -8.90 22.45 -3.60
CA MET A 449 -9.51 21.17 -3.94
C MET A 449 -9.84 21.00 -5.42
N ASN A 450 -10.10 22.09 -6.14
CA ASN A 450 -10.47 22.11 -7.55
C ASN A 450 -9.34 22.61 -8.47
N SER A 451 -8.18 22.90 -7.92
CA SER A 451 -7.05 23.42 -8.71
C SER A 451 -6.15 22.29 -9.16
N ARG A 452 -6.09 22.07 -10.46
CA ARG A 452 -5.05 21.26 -11.12
C ARG A 452 -3.77 22.07 -11.23
N SER A 453 -3.35 22.70 -10.13
CA SER A 453 -2.19 23.57 -10.15
C SER A 453 -0.93 22.76 -10.39
N ARG A 454 -0.38 22.93 -11.59
CA ARG A 454 0.95 22.50 -12.00
C ARG A 454 1.16 20.97 -12.02
N ALA A 455 2.12 20.55 -12.79
CA ALA A 455 2.65 19.18 -12.93
C ALA A 455 3.30 18.61 -11.64
N GLN A 456 2.67 18.82 -10.47
CA GLN A 456 3.27 18.54 -9.16
C GLN A 456 2.34 17.79 -8.20
N LEU A 457 1.01 17.89 -8.37
CA LEU A 457 0.03 17.27 -7.47
C LEU A 457 -0.31 15.88 -7.95
N GLY A 458 0.01 14.90 -7.14
CA GLY A 458 -0.32 13.50 -7.27
C GLY A 458 -0.95 12.96 -5.98
N PHE A 459 -0.95 11.65 -5.79
CA PHE A 459 -1.43 11.00 -4.58
C PHE A 459 -0.97 9.54 -4.52
N ARG A 460 -1.12 8.93 -3.36
CA ARG A 460 -1.14 7.48 -3.19
C ARG A 460 -2.44 7.05 -2.51
N VAL A 461 -2.79 5.77 -2.64
CA VAL A 461 -4.00 5.23 -2.04
C VAL A 461 -3.69 4.50 -0.74
N ALA A 462 -4.69 4.47 0.14
CA ALA A 462 -4.68 3.68 1.36
C ALA A 462 -6.02 2.95 1.51
N CYS A 463 -6.06 1.91 2.32
CA CYS A 463 -7.29 1.26 2.75
C CYS A 463 -7.10 0.63 4.13
N ARG A 464 -8.18 0.33 4.84
CA ARG A 464 -8.11 -0.40 6.12
C ARG A 464 -7.46 -1.77 5.90
N ALA A 465 -6.60 -2.19 6.83
CA ALA A 465 -6.09 -3.56 6.84
C ALA A 465 -7.12 -4.47 7.54
N GLY A 466 -7.38 -5.59 6.90
CA GLY A 466 -8.39 -6.57 7.31
C GLY A 466 -9.38 -6.83 6.18
N LEU A 467 -10.06 -7.96 6.30
CA LEU A 467 -11.14 -8.40 5.43
C LEU A 467 -12.42 -8.37 6.26
N ASP A 468 -13.41 -7.66 5.80
CA ASP A 468 -14.73 -7.62 6.46
C ASP A 468 -15.51 -8.89 6.16
#